data_f742b65b01dcb80661049c1d309b2ca4
#
_entry.id   f742b65b01dcb80661049c1d309b2ca4
#
_cell.length_a   1.000
_cell.length_b   1.000
_cell.length_c   1.000
_cell.angle_alpha   90.00
_cell.angle_beta   90.00
_cell.angle_gamma   90.00
#
_symmetry.space_group_name_H-M   'P 1'
#
loop_
_entity.id
_entity.type
_entity.pdbx_description
1 polymer ?
#
loop_
_entity_poly.entity_id
_entity_poly.type
_entity_poly.pdbx_seq_one_letter_code
_entity_poly.pdbx_strand_id
1 'polypeptide(L)'
;MTIYPTITGSIIFRVDALNKFIKNKVTVTNLKSGDILADGRALPMKDNSFDVVTSIDVVEHLPKKDRKKFIEELLRVARIRVIVSAPLGTKQHLETEKKLLSLFKEKKMKSDFIEEHVKRGLPTFSELKDYTQTYSYKFFYSGDYRLNRFLTMMDIKSLTNPKLDKIFYLLKRLLNLILNLFYFPFSG
;
A
#
# COMPACT_ATOMS: atom_id res chain seq x y z
N MET A 1 0.06 20.98 -4.00
CA MET A 1 -0.96 20.09 -4.55
C MET A 1 -0.42 18.67 -4.50
N THR A 2 -1.18 17.72 -3.99
CA THR A 2 -0.70 16.34 -3.73
C THR A 2 -1.49 15.38 -4.63
N ILE A 3 -0.82 14.45 -5.30
CA ILE A 3 -1.47 13.39 -6.08
C ILE A 3 -1.40 12.08 -5.31
N TYR A 4 -2.49 11.36 -5.28
CA TYR A 4 -2.57 9.99 -4.80
C TYR A 4 -2.98 9.08 -5.94
N PRO A 5 -2.06 8.33 -6.57
CA PRO A 5 -2.45 7.26 -7.46
C PRO A 5 -2.93 6.07 -6.63
N THR A 6 -4.18 5.70 -6.77
CA THR A 6 -4.75 4.55 -6.08
C THR A 6 -5.27 3.51 -7.07
N ILE A 7 -4.90 2.26 -6.90
CA ILE A 7 -5.34 1.16 -7.77
C ILE A 7 -6.36 0.24 -7.09
N THR A 8 -6.74 0.40 -5.82
CA THR A 8 -7.73 -0.48 -5.16
C THR A 8 -8.69 0.25 -4.26
N GLY A 9 -9.94 -0.23 -4.20
CA GLY A 9 -11.06 0.37 -3.46
C GLY A 9 -10.91 0.50 -1.94
N SER A 10 -9.88 -0.07 -1.34
CA SER A 10 -9.57 0.08 0.09
C SER A 10 -8.89 1.40 0.44
N ILE A 11 -8.40 2.12 -0.55
CA ILE A 11 -7.62 3.36 -0.38
C ILE A 11 -8.55 4.58 -0.31
N ILE A 12 -9.78 4.52 -0.81
CA ILE A 12 -10.78 5.59 -0.70
C ILE A 12 -10.94 6.02 0.77
N PHE A 13 -10.94 5.08 1.71
CA PHE A 13 -11.01 5.40 3.15
C PHE A 13 -9.77 6.11 3.69
N ARG A 14 -8.57 5.83 3.17
CA ARG A 14 -7.32 6.49 3.60
C ARG A 14 -7.17 7.87 2.96
N VAL A 15 -7.60 8.04 1.73
CA VAL A 15 -7.59 9.34 1.05
C VAL A 15 -8.56 10.30 1.72
N ASP A 16 -9.78 9.88 2.05
CA ASP A 16 -10.74 10.69 2.78
C ASP A 16 -10.26 11.05 4.19
N ALA A 17 -9.60 10.13 4.89
CA ALA A 17 -8.96 10.42 6.17
C ALA A 17 -7.82 11.45 6.02
N LEU A 18 -7.00 11.32 4.98
CA LEU A 18 -5.91 12.27 4.70
C LEU A 18 -6.44 13.64 4.30
N ASN A 19 -7.52 13.74 3.52
CA ASN A 19 -8.16 15.00 3.16
C ASN A 19 -8.64 15.81 4.36
N LYS A 20 -8.99 15.14 5.47
CA LYS A 20 -9.34 15.83 6.73
C LYS A 20 -8.14 16.49 7.41
N PHE A 21 -6.94 15.98 7.19
CA PHE A 21 -5.70 16.47 7.81
C PHE A 21 -4.87 17.37 6.89
N ILE A 22 -5.08 17.29 5.58
CA ILE A 22 -4.33 18.07 4.59
C ILE A 22 -5.18 19.26 4.16
N LYS A 23 -4.75 20.48 4.55
CA LYS A 23 -5.40 21.75 4.14
C LYS A 23 -5.20 22.09 2.66
N ASN A 24 -4.41 21.34 1.93
CA ASN A 24 -4.07 21.59 0.54
C ASN A 24 -5.07 20.88 -0.40
N LYS A 25 -5.19 21.39 -1.62
CA LYS A 25 -5.97 20.73 -2.65
C LYS A 25 -5.34 19.38 -3.00
N VAL A 26 -6.11 18.31 -2.88
CA VAL A 26 -5.71 16.94 -3.23
C VAL A 26 -6.38 16.57 -4.54
N THR A 27 -5.61 15.99 -5.46
CA THR A 27 -6.11 15.39 -6.72
C THR A 27 -5.87 13.89 -6.64
N VAL A 28 -6.92 13.12 -6.80
CA VAL A 28 -6.87 11.66 -6.80
C VAL A 28 -6.79 11.14 -8.23
N THR A 29 -5.79 10.31 -8.50
CA THR A 29 -5.62 9.66 -9.80
C THR A 29 -5.72 8.15 -9.63
N ASN A 30 -6.54 7.50 -10.46
CA ASN A 30 -6.76 6.07 -10.42
C ASN A 30 -7.19 5.55 -11.81
N LEU A 31 -7.12 4.23 -12.03
CA LEU A 31 -7.60 3.59 -13.26
C LEU A 31 -9.13 3.51 -13.37
N LYS A 32 -9.86 3.52 -12.26
CA LYS A 32 -11.30 3.26 -12.22
C LYS A 32 -12.14 4.38 -11.61
N SER A 33 -11.56 5.16 -10.71
CA SER A 33 -12.29 6.21 -9.98
C SER A 33 -11.29 7.27 -9.48
N GLY A 34 -11.74 8.50 -9.31
CA GLY A 34 -10.90 9.62 -8.86
C GLY A 34 -11.16 10.87 -9.69
N ASP A 35 -10.42 11.94 -9.40
CA ASP A 35 -10.51 13.20 -10.14
C ASP A 35 -9.96 13.07 -11.56
N ILE A 36 -8.96 12.18 -11.75
CA ILE A 36 -8.34 11.91 -13.04
C ILE A 36 -8.22 10.39 -13.21
N LEU A 37 -8.75 9.88 -14.30
CA LEU A 37 -8.58 8.48 -14.70
C LEU A 37 -7.29 8.35 -15.51
N ALA A 38 -6.29 7.70 -14.96
CA ALA A 38 -5.01 7.51 -15.64
C ALA A 38 -4.25 6.28 -15.16
N ASP A 39 -3.43 5.76 -16.06
CA ASP A 39 -2.42 4.76 -15.71
C ASP A 39 -1.22 5.47 -15.06
N GLY A 40 -0.83 5.04 -13.87
CA GLY A 40 0.32 5.61 -13.17
C GLY A 40 1.68 5.44 -13.88
N ARG A 41 1.72 4.60 -14.94
CA ARG A 41 2.88 4.43 -15.82
C ARG A 41 2.95 5.43 -16.97
N ALA A 42 1.91 6.24 -17.14
CA ALA A 42 1.80 7.27 -18.19
C ALA A 42 0.80 8.33 -17.72
N LEU A 43 1.24 9.19 -16.80
CA LEU A 43 0.38 10.20 -16.21
C LEU A 43 0.14 11.37 -17.19
N PRO A 44 -1.12 11.77 -17.46
CA PRO A 44 -1.45 12.86 -18.39
C PRO A 44 -1.23 14.25 -17.76
N MET A 45 -0.17 14.40 -16.97
CA MET A 45 0.18 15.65 -16.32
C MET A 45 1.57 16.11 -16.79
N LYS A 46 1.75 17.44 -16.76
CA LYS A 46 3.04 18.07 -17.09
C LYS A 46 4.08 17.74 -16.01
N ASP A 47 5.35 17.80 -16.39
CA ASP A 47 6.45 17.71 -15.47
C ASP A 47 6.33 18.76 -14.37
N ASN A 48 6.69 18.38 -13.13
CA ASN A 48 6.71 19.28 -11.97
C ASN A 48 5.35 19.96 -11.68
N SER A 49 4.24 19.34 -12.05
CA SER A 49 2.89 19.93 -11.88
C SER A 49 2.33 19.82 -10.48
N PHE A 50 2.96 19.03 -9.60
CA PHE A 50 2.51 18.83 -8.22
C PHE A 50 3.67 18.97 -7.24
N ASP A 51 3.43 19.60 -6.10
CA ASP A 51 4.46 19.74 -5.06
C ASP A 51 4.84 18.40 -4.46
N VAL A 52 3.83 17.61 -4.09
CA VAL A 52 4.02 16.30 -3.48
C VAL A 52 3.16 15.28 -4.21
N VAL A 53 3.77 14.18 -4.59
CA VAL A 53 3.09 13.02 -5.18
C VAL A 53 3.18 11.85 -4.22
N THR A 54 2.04 11.20 -3.95
CA THR A 54 1.99 10.08 -3.02
C THR A 54 1.40 8.84 -3.71
N SER A 55 2.06 7.71 -3.53
CA SER A 55 1.60 6.39 -3.96
C SER A 55 1.58 5.45 -2.76
N ILE A 56 0.41 4.90 -2.45
CA ILE A 56 0.20 4.02 -1.28
C ILE A 56 -0.40 2.70 -1.77
N ASP A 57 0.30 1.60 -1.48
CA ASP A 57 -0.13 0.23 -1.81
C ASP A 57 -0.48 0.09 -3.32
N VAL A 58 0.46 0.46 -4.21
CA VAL A 58 0.31 0.41 -5.67
C VAL A 58 1.42 -0.39 -6.34
N VAL A 59 2.67 -0.16 -5.95
CA VAL A 59 3.86 -0.71 -6.62
C VAL A 59 3.85 -2.24 -6.62
N GLU A 60 3.38 -2.88 -5.56
CA GLU A 60 3.25 -4.33 -5.42
C GLU A 60 2.25 -4.93 -6.41
N HIS A 61 1.26 -4.14 -6.82
CA HIS A 61 0.24 -4.55 -7.80
C HIS A 61 0.68 -4.38 -9.25
N LEU A 62 1.87 -3.83 -9.48
CA LEU A 62 2.43 -3.70 -10.83
C LEU A 62 3.33 -4.88 -11.19
N PRO A 63 3.32 -5.33 -12.45
CA PRO A 63 4.34 -6.22 -12.95
C PRO A 63 5.74 -5.65 -12.68
N LYS A 64 6.69 -6.49 -12.28
CA LYS A 64 8.05 -6.05 -11.91
C LYS A 64 8.69 -5.16 -12.98
N LYS A 65 8.53 -5.50 -14.26
CA LYS A 65 9.05 -4.74 -15.41
C LYS A 65 8.51 -3.31 -15.52
N ASP A 66 7.33 -3.05 -14.96
CA ASP A 66 6.63 -1.76 -15.07
C ASP A 66 6.88 -0.84 -13.85
N ARG A 67 7.41 -1.37 -12.75
CA ARG A 67 7.60 -0.64 -11.48
C ARG A 67 8.54 0.55 -11.63
N LYS A 68 9.64 0.37 -12.35
CA LYS A 68 10.59 1.44 -12.62
C LYS A 68 9.92 2.59 -13.34
N LYS A 69 9.22 2.31 -14.44
CA LYS A 69 8.50 3.31 -15.22
C LYS A 69 7.45 4.04 -14.39
N PHE A 70 6.74 3.33 -13.53
CA PHE A 70 5.79 3.93 -12.60
C PHE A 70 6.46 4.92 -11.63
N ILE A 71 7.57 4.55 -11.01
CA ILE A 71 8.32 5.44 -10.11
C ILE A 71 8.86 6.66 -10.86
N GLU A 72 9.39 6.47 -12.08
CA GLU A 72 9.87 7.56 -12.94
C GLU A 72 8.75 8.56 -13.28
N GLU A 73 7.52 8.09 -13.54
CA GLU A 73 6.38 8.96 -13.79
C GLU A 73 5.97 9.75 -12.53
N LEU A 74 5.98 9.14 -11.34
CA LEU A 74 5.74 9.88 -10.10
C LEU A 74 6.79 10.97 -9.88
N LEU A 75 8.07 10.65 -10.14
CA LEU A 75 9.18 11.59 -10.02
C LEU A 75 9.08 12.72 -11.06
N ARG A 76 8.67 12.42 -12.28
CA ARG A 76 8.50 13.40 -13.35
C ARG A 76 7.44 14.46 -13.00
N VAL A 77 6.30 14.04 -12.48
CA VAL A 77 5.20 14.98 -12.19
C VAL A 77 5.36 15.70 -10.84
N ALA A 78 6.23 15.20 -9.96
CA ALA A 78 6.51 15.80 -8.68
C ALA A 78 7.55 16.93 -8.78
N ARG A 79 7.27 18.08 -8.15
CA ARG A 79 8.19 19.21 -8.08
C ARG A 79 9.13 19.16 -6.87
N ILE A 80 8.64 18.69 -5.72
CA ILE A 80 9.38 18.75 -4.45
C ILE A 80 9.66 17.35 -3.91
N ARG A 81 8.64 16.46 -3.89
CA ARG A 81 8.75 15.18 -3.19
C ARG A 81 7.82 14.11 -3.76
N VAL A 82 8.32 12.88 -3.77
CA VAL A 82 7.52 11.67 -3.96
C VAL A 82 7.54 10.87 -2.67
N ILE A 83 6.37 10.35 -2.26
CA ILE A 83 6.20 9.44 -1.12
C ILE A 83 5.61 8.15 -1.66
N VAL A 84 6.35 7.06 -1.49
CA VAL A 84 5.88 5.73 -1.88
C VAL A 84 5.78 4.85 -0.65
N SER A 85 4.62 4.26 -0.44
CA SER A 85 4.38 3.23 0.57
C SER A 85 4.00 1.93 -0.12
N ALA A 86 4.68 0.86 0.23
CA ALA A 86 4.40 -0.49 -0.27
C ALA A 86 4.87 -1.55 0.73
N PRO A 87 4.28 -2.74 0.75
CA PRO A 87 4.78 -3.86 1.53
C PRO A 87 6.16 -4.28 1.01
N LEU A 88 7.14 -4.40 1.91
CA LEU A 88 8.51 -4.75 1.53
C LEU A 88 8.64 -6.26 1.28
N GLY A 89 9.21 -6.62 0.14
CA GLY A 89 9.43 -7.99 -0.32
C GLY A 89 10.61 -8.68 0.37
N THR A 90 10.51 -8.88 1.67
CA THR A 90 11.44 -9.77 2.37
C THR A 90 11.05 -11.23 2.14
N LYS A 91 12.03 -12.13 2.25
CA LYS A 91 11.79 -13.59 2.14
C LYS A 91 10.68 -14.05 3.10
N GLN A 92 10.75 -13.59 4.35
CA GLN A 92 9.79 -13.94 5.39
C GLN A 92 8.38 -13.42 5.10
N HIS A 93 8.26 -12.20 4.58
CA HIS A 93 6.98 -11.61 4.21
C HIS A 93 6.34 -12.41 3.07
N LEU A 94 7.10 -12.68 2.00
CA LEU A 94 6.60 -13.44 0.86
C LEU A 94 6.18 -14.88 1.25
N GLU A 95 6.95 -15.55 2.11
CA GLU A 95 6.57 -16.86 2.64
C GLU A 95 5.28 -16.81 3.47
N THR A 96 5.09 -15.72 4.22
CA THR A 96 3.86 -15.50 4.98
C THR A 96 2.66 -15.32 4.06
N GLU A 97 2.78 -14.54 3.00
CA GLU A 97 1.70 -14.36 2.02
C GLU A 97 1.36 -15.65 1.28
N LYS A 98 2.37 -16.45 0.92
CA LYS A 98 2.13 -17.79 0.32
C LYS A 98 1.33 -18.70 1.27
N LYS A 99 1.64 -18.68 2.58
CA LYS A 99 0.90 -19.45 3.59
C LYS A 99 -0.53 -18.93 3.75
N LEU A 100 -0.71 -17.61 3.76
CA LEU A 100 -2.05 -17.01 3.80
C LEU A 100 -2.86 -17.39 2.56
N LEU A 101 -2.28 -17.30 1.36
CA LEU A 101 -2.94 -17.68 0.12
C LEU A 101 -3.39 -19.16 0.13
N SER A 102 -2.53 -20.06 0.62
CA SER A 102 -2.89 -21.47 0.78
C SER A 102 -4.08 -21.66 1.72
N LEU A 103 -4.09 -20.93 2.84
CA LEU A 103 -5.19 -20.96 3.79
C LEU A 103 -6.50 -20.41 3.21
N PHE A 104 -6.43 -19.31 2.45
CA PHE A 104 -7.60 -18.75 1.75
C PHE A 104 -8.19 -19.78 0.77
N LYS A 105 -7.34 -20.46 -0.02
CA LYS A 105 -7.78 -21.51 -0.94
C LYS A 105 -8.43 -22.68 -0.21
N GLU A 106 -7.85 -23.15 0.89
CA GLU A 106 -8.42 -24.22 1.72
C GLU A 106 -9.81 -23.83 2.24
N LYS A 107 -10.00 -22.58 2.67
CA LYS A 107 -11.27 -22.05 3.15
C LYS A 107 -12.23 -21.61 2.04
N LYS A 108 -11.89 -21.85 0.76
CA LYS A 108 -12.66 -21.39 -0.42
C LYS A 108 -12.93 -19.88 -0.44
N MET A 109 -12.03 -19.12 0.14
CA MET A 109 -12.05 -17.65 0.16
C MET A 109 -11.18 -17.11 -0.97
N LYS A 110 -11.55 -15.96 -1.52
CA LYS A 110 -10.74 -15.25 -2.53
C LYS A 110 -10.04 -14.06 -1.90
N SER A 111 -8.82 -13.79 -2.36
CA SER A 111 -8.08 -12.60 -2.01
C SER A 111 -7.22 -12.20 -3.21
N ASP A 112 -7.80 -11.37 -4.08
CA ASP A 112 -7.16 -10.98 -5.34
C ASP A 112 -5.81 -10.27 -5.08
N PHE A 113 -5.72 -9.45 -4.03
CA PHE A 113 -4.49 -8.74 -3.69
C PHE A 113 -3.36 -9.69 -3.22
N ILE A 114 -3.64 -10.69 -2.37
CA ILE A 114 -2.62 -11.68 -1.95
C ILE A 114 -2.18 -12.55 -3.14
N GLU A 115 -3.12 -12.92 -4.02
CA GLU A 115 -2.80 -13.65 -5.26
C GLU A 115 -1.87 -12.82 -6.16
N GLU A 116 -2.15 -11.54 -6.32
CA GLU A 116 -1.30 -10.61 -7.07
C GLU A 116 0.09 -10.47 -6.46
N HIS A 117 0.19 -10.28 -5.15
CA HIS A 117 1.46 -10.18 -4.43
C HIS A 117 2.32 -11.43 -4.61
N VAL A 118 1.72 -12.62 -4.44
CA VAL A 118 2.43 -13.88 -4.62
C VAL A 118 2.86 -14.09 -6.08
N LYS A 119 2.00 -13.71 -7.04
CA LYS A 119 2.26 -13.86 -8.48
C LYS A 119 3.31 -12.88 -8.99
N ARG A 120 3.23 -11.61 -8.58
CA ARG A 120 4.08 -10.51 -9.08
C ARG A 120 5.33 -10.30 -8.24
N GLY A 121 5.33 -10.80 -7.01
CA GLY A 121 6.33 -10.54 -5.98
C GLY A 121 6.21 -9.14 -5.41
N LEU A 122 6.54 -8.96 -4.14
CA LEU A 122 6.60 -7.67 -3.48
C LEU A 122 7.87 -6.90 -3.90
N PRO A 123 7.84 -5.56 -3.94
CA PRO A 123 9.01 -4.75 -4.23
C PRO A 123 10.09 -4.95 -3.17
N THR A 124 11.32 -5.22 -3.57
CA THR A 124 12.45 -5.38 -2.66
C THR A 124 13.14 -4.05 -2.40
N PHE A 125 13.88 -3.98 -1.29
CA PHE A 125 14.70 -2.82 -0.97
C PHE A 125 15.71 -2.49 -2.08
N SER A 126 16.40 -3.51 -2.60
CA SER A 126 17.36 -3.34 -3.70
C SER A 126 16.69 -2.77 -4.94
N GLU A 127 15.54 -3.32 -5.32
CA GLU A 127 14.77 -2.85 -6.48
C GLU A 127 14.36 -1.38 -6.33
N LEU A 128 13.81 -0.99 -5.17
CA LEU A 128 13.42 0.41 -4.92
C LEU A 128 14.63 1.35 -4.88
N LYS A 129 15.74 0.91 -4.30
CA LYS A 129 17.00 1.65 -4.31
C LYS A 129 17.50 1.88 -5.73
N ASP A 130 17.48 0.85 -6.58
CA ASP A 130 17.94 0.96 -7.98
C ASP A 130 17.09 1.94 -8.80
N TYR A 131 15.78 2.04 -8.52
CA TYR A 131 14.91 3.00 -9.20
C TYR A 131 15.11 4.45 -8.75
N THR A 132 15.70 4.67 -7.60
CA THR A 132 15.85 5.99 -6.97
C THR A 132 17.31 6.44 -6.84
N GLN A 133 18.28 5.70 -7.37
CA GLN A 133 19.72 5.95 -7.12
C GLN A 133 20.21 7.32 -7.60
N THR A 134 19.53 7.96 -8.56
CA THR A 134 19.85 9.32 -9.04
C THR A 134 19.19 10.42 -8.22
N TYR A 135 18.40 10.08 -7.22
CA TYR A 135 17.64 11.00 -6.38
C TYR A 135 18.09 10.91 -4.92
N SER A 136 17.92 12.00 -4.17
CA SER A 136 18.05 11.93 -2.71
C SER A 136 16.83 11.23 -2.13
N TYR A 137 17.03 10.14 -1.38
CA TYR A 137 15.94 9.36 -0.81
C TYR A 137 16.18 9.03 0.67
N LYS A 138 15.09 8.76 1.37
CA LYS A 138 15.09 8.21 2.72
C LYS A 138 14.10 7.04 2.78
N PHE A 139 14.51 5.95 3.42
CA PHE A 139 13.63 4.82 3.72
C PHE A 139 13.16 4.88 5.16
N PHE A 140 11.87 4.62 5.34
CA PHE A 140 11.24 4.45 6.64
C PHE A 140 10.55 3.11 6.65
N TYR A 141 10.79 2.33 7.68
CA TYR A 141 10.11 1.06 7.88
C TYR A 141 8.99 1.27 8.88
N SER A 142 7.80 0.78 8.57
CA SER A 142 6.65 0.78 9.48
C SER A 142 5.86 -0.50 9.32
N GLY A 143 5.31 -0.97 10.43
CA GLY A 143 4.54 -2.21 10.47
C GLY A 143 5.40 -3.46 10.57
N ASP A 144 4.75 -4.52 11.04
CA ASP A 144 5.34 -5.86 11.18
C ASP A 144 4.45 -6.86 10.45
N TYR A 145 5.01 -7.61 9.49
CA TYR A 145 4.28 -8.62 8.73
C TYR A 145 3.67 -9.72 9.64
N ARG A 146 4.25 -9.95 10.83
CA ARG A 146 3.74 -10.92 11.81
C ARG A 146 2.44 -10.42 12.43
N LEU A 147 2.38 -9.11 12.74
CA LEU A 147 1.17 -8.46 13.22
C LEU A 147 0.09 -8.45 12.15
N ASN A 148 0.43 -8.08 10.91
CA ASN A 148 -0.50 -8.13 9.78
C ASN A 148 -1.05 -9.54 9.55
N ARG A 149 -0.18 -10.56 9.61
CA ARG A 149 -0.60 -11.96 9.56
C ARG A 149 -1.57 -12.31 10.67
N PHE A 150 -1.26 -11.94 11.92
CA PHE A 150 -2.12 -12.19 13.07
C PHE A 150 -3.50 -11.55 12.88
N LEU A 151 -3.55 -10.28 12.48
CA LEU A 151 -4.80 -9.57 12.21
C LEU A 151 -5.61 -10.23 11.08
N THR A 152 -4.95 -10.62 10.00
CA THR A 152 -5.58 -11.34 8.88
C THR A 152 -6.13 -12.70 9.33
N MET A 153 -5.41 -13.43 10.17
CA MET A 153 -5.91 -14.70 10.74
C MET A 153 -7.12 -14.50 11.64
N MET A 154 -7.17 -13.39 12.39
CA MET A 154 -8.37 -13.02 13.17
C MET A 154 -9.56 -12.74 12.25
N ASP A 155 -9.35 -12.04 11.12
CA ASP A 155 -10.41 -11.79 10.13
C ASP A 155 -10.95 -13.08 9.54
N ILE A 156 -10.09 -14.01 9.15
CA ILE A 156 -10.51 -15.31 8.62
C ILE A 156 -11.35 -16.08 9.65
N LYS A 157 -10.94 -16.07 10.92
CA LYS A 157 -11.72 -16.72 12.01
C LYS A 157 -13.05 -16.02 12.26
N SER A 158 -13.09 -14.70 12.16
CA SER A 158 -14.30 -13.91 12.28
C SER A 158 -15.30 -14.25 11.17
N LEU A 159 -14.85 -14.26 9.91
CA LEU A 159 -15.69 -14.62 8.75
C LEU A 159 -16.26 -16.05 8.83
N THR A 160 -15.57 -16.98 9.50
CA THR A 160 -16.02 -18.36 9.70
C THR A 160 -16.93 -18.54 10.94
N ASN A 161 -17.01 -17.53 11.81
CA ASN A 161 -17.84 -17.56 13.02
C ASN A 161 -18.42 -16.18 13.34
N PRO A 162 -19.67 -15.89 12.91
CA PRO A 162 -20.30 -14.56 13.07
C PRO A 162 -20.44 -14.10 14.54
N LYS A 163 -20.45 -15.01 15.50
CA LYS A 163 -20.51 -14.65 16.94
C LYS A 163 -19.21 -14.00 17.41
N LEU A 164 -18.10 -14.35 16.77
CA LEU A 164 -16.79 -13.78 17.10
C LEU A 164 -16.50 -12.46 16.37
N ASP A 165 -17.27 -12.14 15.34
CA ASP A 165 -17.03 -10.96 14.48
C ASP A 165 -17.04 -9.66 15.30
N LYS A 166 -18.07 -9.44 16.13
CA LYS A 166 -18.14 -8.24 16.98
C LYS A 166 -16.96 -8.14 17.96
N ILE A 167 -16.56 -9.27 18.55
CA ILE A 167 -15.45 -9.32 19.52
C ILE A 167 -14.13 -9.00 18.80
N PHE A 168 -13.87 -9.62 17.66
CA PHE A 168 -12.65 -9.36 16.88
C PHE A 168 -12.62 -7.94 16.32
N TYR A 169 -13.76 -7.40 15.89
CA TYR A 169 -13.87 -6.00 15.48
C TYR A 169 -13.49 -5.03 16.61
N LEU A 170 -14.03 -5.24 17.82
CA LEU A 170 -13.68 -4.41 18.97
C LEU A 170 -12.22 -4.54 19.38
N LEU A 171 -11.68 -5.76 19.41
CA LEU A 171 -10.27 -6.02 19.70
C LEU A 171 -9.35 -5.34 18.69
N LYS A 172 -9.65 -5.42 17.40
CA LYS A 172 -8.90 -4.72 16.36
C LYS A 172 -8.95 -3.22 16.53
N ARG A 173 -10.12 -2.66 16.82
CA ARG A 173 -10.28 -1.23 17.04
C ARG A 173 -9.47 -0.75 18.24
N LEU A 174 -9.49 -1.51 19.33
CA LEU A 174 -8.70 -1.22 20.53
C LEU A 174 -7.19 -1.33 20.23
N LEU A 175 -6.77 -2.39 19.54
CA LEU A 175 -5.38 -2.59 19.14
C LEU A 175 -4.90 -1.47 18.23
N ASN A 176 -5.69 -1.07 17.23
CA ASN A 176 -5.36 0.05 16.36
C ASN A 176 -5.27 1.38 17.14
N LEU A 177 -6.13 1.59 18.13
CA LEU A 177 -6.05 2.77 18.99
C LEU A 177 -4.72 2.79 19.77
N ILE A 178 -4.36 1.65 20.37
CA ILE A 178 -3.09 1.50 21.12
C ILE A 178 -1.90 1.69 20.19
N LEU A 179 -1.89 1.04 19.01
CA LEU A 179 -0.81 1.16 18.03
C LEU A 179 -0.66 2.59 17.48
N ASN A 180 -1.76 3.34 17.36
CA ASN A 180 -1.71 4.76 16.97
C ASN A 180 -1.17 5.68 18.08
N LEU A 181 -1.30 5.29 19.35
CA LEU A 181 -0.69 6.01 20.47
C LEU A 181 0.82 5.78 20.56
N PHE A 182 1.27 4.60 20.11
CA PHE A 182 2.68 4.21 20.08
C PHE A 182 3.13 4.09 18.61
N TYR A 183 3.59 5.20 18.04
CA TYR A 183 4.28 5.16 16.76
C TYR A 183 5.64 4.51 16.95
N PHE A 184 5.76 3.24 16.59
CA PHE A 184 7.05 2.55 16.56
C PHE A 184 7.65 2.64 15.17
N PRO A 185 8.69 3.46 14.96
CA PRO A 185 9.54 3.33 13.79
C PRO A 185 10.35 2.04 13.97
N PHE A 186 9.94 0.97 13.30
CA PHE A 186 10.76 -0.22 13.23
C PHE A 186 11.92 0.05 12.27
N SER A 187 13.11 0.24 12.81
CA SER A 187 14.35 0.07 12.08
C SER A 187 14.58 -1.44 11.96
N GLY A 188 14.41 -1.99 10.76
CA GLY A 188 14.86 -3.33 10.43
C GLY A 188 16.36 -3.39 10.26
#